data_45aa991fdbdd45189c63151e313fdce9
#
_entry.id   45aa991fdbdd45189c63151e313fdce9
#
_cell.length_a   1.000
_cell.length_b   1.000
_cell.length_c   1.000
_cell.angle_alpha   90.00
_cell.angle_beta   90.00
_cell.angle_gamma   90.00
#
_symmetry.space_group_name_H-M   'P 1'
#
loop_
_entity.id
_entity.type
_entity.pdbx_description
1 polymer ?
#
loop_
_entity_poly.entity_id
_entity_poly.type
_entity_poly.pdbx_seq_one_letter_code
_entity_poly.pdbx_strand_id
1 'polypeptide(L)'
;MTRTAGRGGLAVAFAKVYFIFVGLVQQIALPRLLGLDGYGALASALSIAGITYNPVTTTSIQSVSRAVAQSAPEAQAGTIRRVFTVHAVFAVLLAGGFFLLAPTIAEWVGARHVVGPLRILSVVMLMYGLYTPLIGVLNGQRKFVAQATLDVIAGTLRTAGLIGGAFVFARYDLAVEGATVGFVGGASLILTAALFLVGIGKRGPSSISVRAHVMFALPVLLGQVLFNLLLQADLTLLRRFASQAAIAQGLAAAAADPLVGAYRATQLFSFLPYQLLIAVTFILFPMLAAAARDGDRAAVARYVRTGVRLAMVLAGLMVSVTAGLSDRLLFLVFGQEASVLGGTSLELLAIGFGGFAIFGVLTTVLNSLKHERETVIVTAVAVTLVVALCYWRVRGAPFDQRLLLYTAQATAAGLFVATLSAAFFVYRAAGTVAPPLTLVRVLLGVGVATTLGRILPQAGKIVTPVYAALVALAYVLILLVTRELAAADLATLRAVAAKRGSR
;
A
#
# COMPACT_ATOMS: atom_id res chain seq x y z
N MET A 1 14.20 19.58 23.98
CA MET A 1 14.00 18.33 23.17
C MET A 1 12.72 18.30 22.33
N THR A 2 11.68 19.08 22.64
CA THR A 2 10.36 18.99 21.96
C THR A 2 10.28 19.62 20.56
N ARG A 3 11.04 20.69 20.25
CA ARG A 3 11.00 21.34 18.92
C ARG A 3 11.67 20.52 17.78
N THR A 4 12.75 19.80 18.09
CA THR A 4 13.49 19.00 17.10
C THR A 4 12.74 17.70 16.74
N ALA A 5 12.07 17.06 17.69
CA ALA A 5 11.25 15.89 17.48
C ALA A 5 10.00 16.24 16.63
N GLY A 6 9.37 17.38 16.86
CA GLY A 6 8.24 17.86 16.08
C GLY A 6 8.59 18.18 14.61
N ARG A 7 9.75 18.81 14.36
CA ARG A 7 10.25 19.08 13.00
C ARG A 7 10.59 17.78 12.25
N GLY A 8 11.18 16.80 12.93
CA GLY A 8 11.50 15.49 12.33
C GLY A 8 10.24 14.71 11.96
N GLY A 9 9.23 14.69 12.83
CA GLY A 9 7.95 14.04 12.53
C GLY A 9 7.21 14.66 11.34
N LEU A 10 7.21 15.99 11.24
CA LEU A 10 6.63 16.70 10.09
C LEU A 10 7.40 16.40 8.79
N ALA A 11 8.72 16.32 8.82
CA ALA A 11 9.53 15.99 7.64
C ALA A 11 9.20 14.57 7.12
N VAL A 12 9.08 13.58 8.02
CA VAL A 12 8.69 12.22 7.64
C VAL A 12 7.26 12.18 7.10
N ALA A 13 6.32 12.90 7.73
CA ALA A 13 4.94 12.98 7.23
C ALA A 13 4.88 13.62 5.82
N PHE A 14 5.63 14.71 5.59
CA PHE A 14 5.77 15.32 4.28
C PHE A 14 6.33 14.34 3.25
N ALA A 15 7.40 13.62 3.59
CA ALA A 15 7.99 12.61 2.69
C ALA A 15 6.99 11.53 2.30
N LYS A 16 6.11 11.09 3.22
CA LYS A 16 5.06 10.11 2.92
C LYS A 16 3.99 10.67 1.97
N VAL A 17 3.54 11.91 2.18
CA VAL A 17 2.59 12.58 1.26
C VAL A 17 3.23 12.78 -0.12
N TYR A 18 4.49 13.21 -0.16
CA TYR A 18 5.25 13.35 -1.41
C TYR A 18 5.36 12.01 -2.15
N PHE A 19 5.65 10.92 -1.44
CA PHE A 19 5.75 9.59 -2.03
C PHE A 19 4.43 9.13 -2.66
N ILE A 20 3.29 9.43 -2.02
CA ILE A 20 1.96 9.16 -2.59
C ILE A 20 1.77 9.97 -3.88
N PHE A 21 2.10 11.25 -3.87
CA PHE A 21 1.96 12.11 -5.05
C PHE A 21 2.82 11.62 -6.22
N VAL A 22 4.10 11.35 -5.97
CA VAL A 22 5.02 10.85 -7.00
C VAL A 22 4.59 9.46 -7.50
N GLY A 23 4.06 8.62 -6.60
CA GLY A 23 3.44 7.34 -6.97
C GLY A 23 2.24 7.50 -7.90
N LEU A 24 1.38 8.50 -7.67
CA LEU A 24 0.28 8.82 -8.59
C LEU A 24 0.78 9.27 -9.97
N VAL A 25 1.79 10.13 -10.02
CA VAL A 25 2.43 10.54 -11.28
C VAL A 25 2.93 9.32 -12.05
N GLN A 26 3.63 8.39 -11.37
CA GLN A 26 4.09 7.14 -11.96
C GLN A 26 2.94 6.31 -12.53
N GLN A 27 1.88 6.11 -11.76
CA GLN A 27 0.72 5.30 -12.14
C GLN A 27 -0.09 5.90 -13.29
N ILE A 28 -0.03 7.21 -13.50
CA ILE A 28 -0.68 7.90 -14.62
C ILE A 28 0.20 7.90 -15.86
N ALA A 29 1.52 8.10 -15.70
CA ALA A 29 2.45 8.22 -16.82
C ALA A 29 2.76 6.86 -17.48
N LEU A 30 2.97 5.80 -16.68
CA LEU A 30 3.37 4.50 -17.21
C LEU A 30 2.34 3.89 -18.18
N PRO A 31 1.02 3.85 -17.90
CA PRO A 31 0.06 3.32 -18.86
C PRO A 31 0.00 4.10 -20.17
N ARG A 32 0.26 5.40 -20.13
CA ARG A 32 0.29 6.24 -21.35
C ARG A 32 1.51 5.97 -22.23
N LEU A 33 2.63 5.54 -21.63
CA LEU A 33 3.86 5.21 -22.33
C LEU A 33 3.88 3.75 -22.81
N LEU A 34 3.32 2.83 -22.01
CA LEU A 34 3.41 1.40 -22.24
C LEU A 34 2.18 0.82 -22.94
N GLY A 35 1.09 1.57 -23.03
CA GLY A 35 -0.22 0.98 -23.32
C GLY A 35 -0.73 0.12 -22.16
N LEU A 36 -1.93 -0.44 -22.33
CA LEU A 36 -2.53 -1.29 -21.29
C LEU A 36 -1.81 -2.63 -21.17
N ASP A 37 -1.34 -3.18 -22.29
CA ASP A 37 -0.57 -4.43 -22.38
C ASP A 37 0.76 -4.32 -21.63
N GLY A 38 1.62 -3.38 -22.03
CA GLY A 38 2.90 -3.16 -21.38
C GLY A 38 2.76 -2.79 -19.91
N TYR A 39 1.73 -2.04 -19.55
CA TYR A 39 1.42 -1.72 -18.16
C TYR A 39 1.02 -2.97 -17.36
N GLY A 40 0.25 -3.89 -17.96
CA GLY A 40 -0.12 -5.17 -17.35
C GLY A 40 1.08 -6.10 -17.14
N ALA A 41 1.97 -6.19 -18.14
CA ALA A 41 3.23 -6.93 -18.03
C ALA A 41 4.12 -6.38 -16.90
N LEU A 42 4.32 -5.05 -16.86
CA LEU A 42 5.07 -4.37 -15.82
C LEU A 42 4.42 -4.54 -14.44
N ALA A 43 3.10 -4.40 -14.33
CA ALA A 43 2.34 -4.58 -13.10
C ALA A 43 2.48 -6.00 -12.55
N SER A 44 2.45 -7.02 -13.43
CA SER A 44 2.71 -8.42 -13.08
C SER A 44 4.10 -8.59 -12.48
N ALA A 45 5.14 -8.08 -13.15
CA ALA A 45 6.51 -8.17 -12.67
C ALA A 45 6.72 -7.44 -11.34
N LEU A 46 6.19 -6.22 -11.21
CA LEU A 46 6.29 -5.42 -9.97
C LEU A 46 5.49 -6.03 -8.81
N SER A 47 4.33 -6.66 -9.07
CA SER A 47 3.54 -7.33 -8.04
C SER A 47 4.28 -8.54 -7.48
N ILE A 48 4.79 -9.41 -8.35
CA ILE A 48 5.55 -10.60 -7.97
C ILE A 48 6.80 -10.20 -7.18
N ALA A 49 7.56 -9.25 -7.71
CA ALA A 49 8.74 -8.72 -7.02
C ALA A 49 8.38 -8.08 -5.68
N GLY A 50 7.28 -7.33 -5.64
CA GLY A 50 6.78 -6.63 -4.45
C GLY A 50 6.43 -7.56 -3.29
N ILE A 51 5.83 -8.72 -3.56
CA ILE A 51 5.56 -9.76 -2.54
C ILE A 51 6.87 -10.18 -1.86
N THR A 52 7.97 -10.19 -2.60
CA THR A 52 9.26 -10.67 -2.12
C THR A 52 10.07 -9.58 -1.40
N TYR A 53 10.26 -8.40 -2.01
CA TYR A 53 11.18 -7.42 -1.45
C TYR A 53 10.56 -6.40 -0.48
N ASN A 54 9.27 -6.04 -0.61
CA ASN A 54 8.64 -5.08 0.30
C ASN A 54 8.65 -5.54 1.77
N PRO A 55 8.36 -6.83 2.10
CA PRO A 55 8.48 -7.32 3.47
C PRO A 55 9.89 -7.16 4.03
N VAL A 56 10.90 -7.45 3.22
CA VAL A 56 12.31 -7.36 3.60
C VAL A 56 12.71 -5.91 3.87
N THR A 57 12.31 -4.98 2.99
CA THR A 57 12.63 -3.55 3.17
C THR A 57 12.03 -3.01 4.45
N THR A 58 10.77 -3.28 4.73
CA THR A 58 10.09 -2.81 5.95
C THR A 58 10.69 -3.44 7.20
N THR A 59 10.96 -4.75 7.17
CA THR A 59 11.59 -5.48 8.28
C THR A 59 12.99 -4.96 8.57
N SER A 60 13.78 -4.68 7.52
CA SER A 60 15.14 -4.12 7.67
C SER A 60 15.10 -2.78 8.40
N ILE A 61 14.24 -1.86 7.96
CA ILE A 61 14.11 -0.55 8.60
C ILE A 61 13.75 -0.70 10.09
N GLN A 62 12.77 -1.54 10.42
CA GLN A 62 12.27 -1.70 11.79
C GLN A 62 13.30 -2.39 12.69
N SER A 63 13.89 -3.50 12.24
CA SER A 63 14.81 -4.29 13.04
C SER A 63 16.15 -3.57 13.26
N VAL A 64 16.68 -2.91 12.23
CA VAL A 64 17.93 -2.12 12.34
C VAL A 64 17.69 -0.89 13.20
N SER A 65 16.58 -0.18 13.01
CA SER A 65 16.23 0.98 13.85
C SER A 65 16.20 0.62 15.32
N ARG A 66 15.57 -0.50 15.69
CA ARG A 66 15.54 -0.98 17.07
C ARG A 66 16.95 -1.30 17.58
N ALA A 67 17.74 -2.05 16.81
CA ALA A 67 19.09 -2.46 17.19
C ALA A 67 20.01 -1.24 17.46
N VAL A 68 19.94 -0.23 16.59
CA VAL A 68 20.73 1.00 16.71
C VAL A 68 20.25 1.87 17.87
N ALA A 69 18.92 2.00 18.06
CA ALA A 69 18.35 2.80 19.15
C ALA A 69 18.66 2.22 20.55
N GLN A 70 18.84 0.90 20.64
CA GLN A 70 19.16 0.20 21.89
C GLN A 70 20.67 0.05 22.13
N SER A 71 21.51 0.46 21.18
CA SER A 71 22.95 0.33 21.29
C SER A 71 23.55 1.38 22.22
N ALA A 72 24.52 0.95 23.06
CA ALA A 72 25.39 1.87 23.75
C ALA A 72 26.20 2.73 22.77
N PRO A 73 26.51 4.00 23.07
CA PRO A 73 27.19 4.90 22.13
C PRO A 73 28.53 4.32 21.64
N GLU A 74 29.29 3.67 22.50
CA GLU A 74 30.62 3.09 22.20
C GLU A 74 30.50 1.87 21.27
N ALA A 75 29.41 1.14 21.34
CA ALA A 75 29.18 -0.08 20.57
C ALA A 75 28.32 0.18 19.30
N GLN A 76 27.82 1.41 19.10
CA GLN A 76 26.88 1.71 18.02
C GLN A 76 27.47 1.46 16.62
N ALA A 77 28.72 1.87 16.40
CA ALA A 77 29.39 1.67 15.11
C ALA A 77 29.57 0.17 14.77
N GLY A 78 29.94 -0.66 15.77
CA GLY A 78 30.04 -2.10 15.61
C GLY A 78 28.67 -2.77 15.41
N THR A 79 27.65 -2.28 16.10
CA THR A 79 26.27 -2.76 15.91
C THR A 79 25.78 -2.46 14.49
N ILE A 80 25.98 -1.23 14.00
CA ILE A 80 25.63 -0.85 12.61
C ILE A 80 26.30 -1.80 11.61
N ARG A 81 27.62 -2.03 11.78
CA ARG A 81 28.36 -2.93 10.89
C ARG A 81 27.79 -4.34 10.91
N ARG A 82 27.51 -4.87 12.08
CA ARG A 82 26.99 -6.24 12.26
C ARG A 82 25.62 -6.41 11.61
N VAL A 83 24.65 -5.52 11.92
CA VAL A 83 23.30 -5.62 11.37
C VAL A 83 23.29 -5.38 9.87
N PHE A 84 24.11 -4.42 9.37
CA PHE A 84 24.26 -4.20 7.94
C PHE A 84 24.76 -5.47 7.23
N THR A 85 25.79 -6.14 7.78
CA THR A 85 26.31 -7.39 7.19
C THR A 85 25.25 -8.49 7.13
N VAL A 86 24.45 -8.65 8.18
CA VAL A 86 23.34 -9.64 8.20
C VAL A 86 22.33 -9.35 7.06
N HIS A 87 21.92 -8.08 6.94
CA HIS A 87 20.98 -7.70 5.89
C HIS A 87 21.60 -7.77 4.49
N ALA A 88 22.89 -7.46 4.33
CA ALA A 88 23.60 -7.58 3.06
C ALA A 88 23.67 -9.03 2.57
N VAL A 89 24.02 -9.97 3.46
CA VAL A 89 24.03 -11.40 3.13
C VAL A 89 22.62 -11.85 2.74
N PHE A 90 21.61 -11.46 3.50
CA PHE A 90 20.23 -11.81 3.19
C PHE A 90 19.76 -11.21 1.86
N ALA A 91 20.13 -9.96 1.55
CA ALA A 91 19.81 -9.31 0.29
C ALA A 91 20.43 -10.01 -0.91
N VAL A 92 21.69 -10.45 -0.81
CA VAL A 92 22.37 -11.22 -1.87
C VAL A 92 21.70 -12.57 -2.08
N LEU A 93 21.39 -13.30 -1.01
CA LEU A 93 20.71 -14.60 -1.09
C LEU A 93 19.31 -14.46 -1.70
N LEU A 94 18.55 -13.45 -1.27
CA LEU A 94 17.21 -13.19 -1.77
C LEU A 94 17.22 -12.81 -3.25
N ALA A 95 18.06 -11.85 -3.63
CA ALA A 95 18.17 -11.38 -5.01
C ALA A 95 18.70 -12.47 -5.94
N GLY A 96 19.74 -13.21 -5.52
CA GLY A 96 20.28 -14.34 -6.27
C GLY A 96 19.26 -15.48 -6.43
N GLY A 97 18.58 -15.85 -5.35
CA GLY A 97 17.51 -16.84 -5.39
C GLY A 97 16.36 -16.43 -6.30
N PHE A 98 15.92 -15.17 -6.22
CA PHE A 98 14.87 -14.65 -7.09
C PHE A 98 15.29 -14.60 -8.56
N PHE A 99 16.55 -14.21 -8.87
CA PHE A 99 17.10 -14.24 -10.23
C PHE A 99 17.08 -15.64 -10.83
N LEU A 100 17.52 -16.64 -10.07
CA LEU A 100 17.53 -18.03 -10.51
C LEU A 100 16.13 -18.61 -10.68
N LEU A 101 15.20 -18.26 -9.77
CA LEU A 101 13.81 -18.72 -9.79
C LEU A 101 12.90 -17.93 -10.74
N ALA A 102 13.36 -16.80 -11.31
CA ALA A 102 12.54 -15.95 -12.17
C ALA A 102 11.88 -16.71 -13.34
N PRO A 103 12.54 -17.62 -14.07
CA PRO A 103 11.89 -18.41 -15.13
C PRO A 103 10.76 -19.28 -14.57
N THR A 104 10.99 -19.99 -13.47
CA THR A 104 10.00 -20.86 -12.82
C THR A 104 8.80 -20.08 -12.31
N ILE A 105 9.05 -18.90 -11.71
CA ILE A 105 8.00 -18.01 -11.23
C ILE A 105 7.17 -17.48 -12.41
N ALA A 106 7.82 -17.02 -13.47
CA ALA A 106 7.16 -16.54 -14.68
C ALA A 106 6.32 -17.62 -15.37
N GLU A 107 6.82 -18.84 -15.40
CA GLU A 107 6.07 -19.99 -15.91
C GLU A 107 4.86 -20.32 -15.04
N TRP A 108 5.03 -20.30 -13.71
CA TRP A 108 3.93 -20.56 -12.77
C TRP A 108 2.79 -19.55 -12.91
N VAL A 109 3.10 -18.25 -13.15
CA VAL A 109 2.07 -17.22 -13.38
C VAL A 109 1.60 -17.16 -14.84
N GLY A 110 2.15 -17.96 -15.74
CA GLY A 110 1.82 -17.96 -17.17
C GLY A 110 2.31 -16.70 -17.92
N ALA A 111 3.41 -16.13 -17.49
CA ALA A 111 3.94 -14.86 -18.02
C ALA A 111 5.43 -14.99 -18.40
N ARG A 112 5.78 -15.96 -19.25
CA ARG A 112 7.18 -16.20 -19.65
C ARG A 112 7.89 -14.97 -20.23
N HIS A 113 7.15 -14.06 -20.88
CA HIS A 113 7.69 -12.82 -21.44
C HIS A 113 8.15 -11.82 -20.38
N VAL A 114 7.76 -11.96 -19.10
CA VAL A 114 8.24 -11.10 -18.00
C VAL A 114 9.49 -11.64 -17.29
N VAL A 115 10.12 -12.74 -17.77
CA VAL A 115 11.36 -13.27 -17.18
C VAL A 115 12.47 -12.22 -17.17
N GLY A 116 12.65 -11.47 -18.28
CA GLY A 116 13.60 -10.38 -18.37
C GLY A 116 13.39 -9.32 -17.28
N PRO A 117 12.22 -8.67 -17.23
CA PRO A 117 11.82 -7.76 -16.15
C PRO A 117 12.02 -8.33 -14.74
N LEU A 118 11.66 -9.60 -14.47
CA LEU A 118 11.84 -10.20 -13.14
C LEU A 118 13.33 -10.33 -12.78
N ARG A 119 14.20 -10.75 -13.72
CA ARG A 119 15.65 -10.81 -13.50
C ARG A 119 16.23 -9.43 -13.23
N ILE A 120 15.80 -8.40 -13.96
CA ILE A 120 16.24 -7.02 -13.72
C ILE A 120 15.77 -6.55 -12.33
N LEU A 121 14.54 -6.87 -11.93
CA LEU A 121 14.00 -6.53 -10.62
C LEU A 121 14.72 -7.23 -9.45
N SER A 122 15.39 -8.38 -9.68
CA SER A 122 16.24 -8.99 -8.66
C SER A 122 17.41 -8.06 -8.25
N VAL A 123 17.94 -7.27 -9.21
CA VAL A 123 18.96 -6.26 -8.92
C VAL A 123 18.37 -5.12 -8.07
N VAL A 124 17.12 -4.72 -8.34
CA VAL A 124 16.40 -3.76 -7.47
C VAL A 124 16.27 -4.31 -6.05
N MET A 125 15.94 -5.61 -5.89
CA MET A 125 15.88 -6.25 -4.57
C MET A 125 17.22 -6.16 -3.82
N LEU A 126 18.33 -6.39 -4.51
CA LEU A 126 19.68 -6.25 -3.95
C LEU A 126 19.93 -4.80 -3.51
N MET A 127 19.68 -3.83 -4.40
CA MET A 127 19.92 -2.42 -4.10
C MET A 127 19.08 -1.93 -2.91
N TYR A 128 17.79 -2.24 -2.88
CA TYR A 128 16.94 -1.88 -1.74
C TYR A 128 17.25 -2.69 -0.48
N GLY A 129 17.64 -3.95 -0.61
CA GLY A 129 18.09 -4.77 0.52
C GLY A 129 19.34 -4.22 1.22
N LEU A 130 20.21 -3.52 0.47
CA LEU A 130 21.37 -2.80 1.00
C LEU A 130 21.02 -1.38 1.47
N TYR A 131 20.08 -0.71 0.83
CA TYR A 131 19.66 0.66 1.14
C TYR A 131 18.85 0.75 2.44
N THR A 132 17.88 -0.15 2.64
CA THR A 132 16.92 -0.02 3.74
C THR A 132 17.52 -0.20 5.14
N PRO A 133 18.57 -1.02 5.37
CA PRO A 133 19.30 -0.99 6.63
C PRO A 133 19.88 0.38 6.98
N LEU A 134 20.37 1.15 5.98
CA LEU A 134 20.90 2.50 6.18
C LEU A 134 19.80 3.48 6.62
N ILE A 135 18.60 3.36 6.06
CA ILE A 135 17.42 4.11 6.54
C ILE A 135 17.07 3.71 7.98
N GLY A 136 17.16 2.41 8.31
CA GLY A 136 16.99 1.92 9.67
C GLY A 136 18.00 2.54 10.65
N VAL A 137 19.25 2.74 10.23
CA VAL A 137 20.28 3.44 11.03
C VAL A 137 19.86 4.88 11.32
N LEU A 138 19.45 5.65 10.31
CA LEU A 138 19.00 7.04 10.48
C LEU A 138 17.79 7.14 11.41
N ASN A 139 16.87 6.21 11.28
CA ASN A 139 15.68 6.13 12.14
C ASN A 139 16.08 5.83 13.59
N GLY A 140 16.94 4.84 13.83
CA GLY A 140 17.45 4.48 15.15
C GLY A 140 18.27 5.59 15.81
N GLN A 141 19.01 6.38 15.02
CA GLN A 141 19.71 7.58 15.46
C GLN A 141 18.81 8.83 15.62
N ARG A 142 17.51 8.71 15.33
CA ARG A 142 16.53 9.82 15.32
C ARG A 142 16.85 10.95 14.34
N LYS A 143 17.62 10.66 13.28
CA LYS A 143 17.95 11.60 12.22
C LYS A 143 16.81 11.67 11.17
N PHE A 144 15.60 11.98 11.62
CA PHE A 144 14.38 11.90 10.82
C PHE A 144 14.38 12.82 9.58
N VAL A 145 15.04 13.98 9.65
CA VAL A 145 15.15 14.89 8.50
C VAL A 145 15.99 14.26 7.40
N ALA A 146 17.16 13.68 7.72
CA ALA A 146 18.00 12.99 6.75
C ALA A 146 17.28 11.77 6.13
N GLN A 147 16.55 11.00 6.97
CA GLN A 147 15.70 9.92 6.48
C GLN A 147 14.66 10.44 5.49
N ALA A 148 13.90 11.49 5.87
CA ALA A 148 12.86 12.07 5.01
C ALA A 148 13.43 12.58 3.68
N THR A 149 14.60 13.19 3.68
CA THR A 149 15.31 13.65 2.47
C THR A 149 15.64 12.48 1.55
N LEU A 150 16.21 11.39 2.10
CA LEU A 150 16.50 10.18 1.31
C LEU A 150 15.22 9.52 0.80
N ASP A 151 14.13 9.47 1.58
CA ASP A 151 12.84 8.93 1.15
C ASP A 151 12.28 9.73 -0.04
N VAL A 152 12.34 11.08 0.00
CA VAL A 152 11.92 11.96 -1.11
C VAL A 152 12.76 11.70 -2.36
N ILE A 153 14.07 11.67 -2.22
CA ILE A 153 15.00 11.42 -3.34
C ILE A 153 14.76 10.02 -3.92
N ALA A 154 14.59 9.00 -3.08
CA ALA A 154 14.32 7.62 -3.51
C ALA A 154 13.03 7.53 -4.32
N GLY A 155 11.94 8.16 -3.87
CA GLY A 155 10.68 8.21 -4.58
C GLY A 155 10.80 8.88 -5.95
N THR A 156 11.52 10.02 -5.99
CA THR A 156 11.78 10.76 -7.25
C THR A 156 12.60 9.93 -8.22
N LEU A 157 13.74 9.38 -7.77
CA LEU A 157 14.63 8.57 -8.63
C LEU A 157 13.95 7.30 -9.13
N ARG A 158 13.15 6.65 -8.29
CA ARG A 158 12.35 5.49 -8.70
C ARG A 158 11.38 5.86 -9.82
N THR A 159 10.60 6.91 -9.63
CA THR A 159 9.58 7.32 -10.61
C THR A 159 10.21 7.85 -11.90
N ALA A 160 11.25 8.69 -11.78
CA ALA A 160 11.99 9.19 -12.93
C ALA A 160 12.68 8.05 -13.69
N GLY A 161 13.25 7.07 -12.98
CA GLY A 161 13.86 5.89 -13.58
C GLY A 161 12.84 5.03 -14.34
N LEU A 162 11.72 4.68 -13.72
CA LEU A 162 10.66 3.89 -14.36
C LEU A 162 10.12 4.59 -15.62
N ILE A 163 9.78 5.87 -15.54
CA ILE A 163 9.20 6.64 -16.64
C ILE A 163 10.28 6.90 -17.71
N GLY A 164 11.46 7.37 -17.30
CA GLY A 164 12.55 7.68 -18.22
C GLY A 164 13.08 6.43 -18.94
N GLY A 165 13.22 5.32 -18.22
CA GLY A 165 13.60 4.04 -18.82
C GLY A 165 12.56 3.54 -19.82
N ALA A 166 11.28 3.57 -19.46
CA ALA A 166 10.20 3.21 -20.38
C ALA A 166 10.24 4.07 -21.65
N PHE A 167 10.38 5.39 -21.50
CA PHE A 167 10.43 6.34 -22.62
C PHE A 167 11.63 6.11 -23.55
N VAL A 168 12.82 5.95 -23.00
CA VAL A 168 14.05 5.76 -23.79
C VAL A 168 14.02 4.43 -24.55
N PHE A 169 13.53 3.35 -23.93
CA PHE A 169 13.55 2.03 -24.52
C PHE A 169 12.30 1.74 -25.38
N ALA A 170 11.27 2.58 -25.33
CA ALA A 170 10.08 2.44 -26.18
C ALA A 170 10.42 2.41 -27.68
N ARG A 171 11.45 3.15 -28.09
CA ARG A 171 11.92 3.17 -29.50
C ARG A 171 12.52 1.83 -29.97
N TYR A 172 12.80 0.91 -29.05
CA TYR A 172 13.36 -0.42 -29.33
C TYR A 172 12.36 -1.54 -29.05
N ASP A 173 11.09 -1.23 -28.80
CA ASP A 173 10.04 -2.17 -28.37
C ASP A 173 10.35 -2.89 -27.05
N LEU A 174 11.20 -2.29 -26.21
CA LEU A 174 11.66 -2.81 -24.91
C LEU A 174 11.23 -1.89 -23.75
N ALA A 175 10.05 -1.27 -23.85
CA ALA A 175 9.61 -0.26 -22.88
C ALA A 175 9.42 -0.82 -21.47
N VAL A 176 9.01 -2.08 -21.32
CA VAL A 176 8.83 -2.76 -20.01
C VAL A 176 10.19 -3.05 -19.37
N GLU A 177 11.14 -3.58 -20.13
CA GLU A 177 12.51 -3.80 -19.70
C GLU A 177 13.18 -2.47 -19.36
N GLY A 178 12.99 -1.46 -20.21
CA GLY A 178 13.49 -0.11 -19.99
C GLY A 178 12.99 0.49 -18.67
N ALA A 179 11.72 0.34 -18.35
CA ALA A 179 11.16 0.76 -17.07
C ALA A 179 11.89 0.08 -15.90
N THR A 180 12.10 -1.24 -15.98
CA THR A 180 12.78 -1.98 -14.89
C THR A 180 14.26 -1.64 -14.80
N VAL A 181 14.96 -1.43 -15.91
CA VAL A 181 16.37 -0.95 -15.95
C VAL A 181 16.48 0.45 -15.35
N GLY A 182 15.59 1.37 -15.72
CA GLY A 182 15.54 2.70 -15.13
C GLY A 182 15.29 2.67 -13.62
N PHE A 183 14.49 1.72 -13.14
CA PHE A 183 14.30 1.49 -11.70
C PHE A 183 15.60 1.03 -11.02
N VAL A 184 16.37 0.13 -11.64
CA VAL A 184 17.72 -0.26 -11.15
C VAL A 184 18.62 0.96 -11.06
N GLY A 185 18.64 1.81 -12.09
CA GLY A 185 19.43 3.05 -12.09
C GLY A 185 19.08 3.95 -10.91
N GLY A 186 17.80 4.22 -10.70
CA GLY A 186 17.31 5.00 -9.56
C GLY A 186 17.67 4.37 -8.20
N ALA A 187 17.52 3.05 -8.08
CA ALA A 187 17.85 2.30 -6.86
C ALA A 187 19.37 2.33 -6.56
N SER A 188 20.21 2.25 -7.59
CA SER A 188 21.67 2.31 -7.46
C SER A 188 22.13 3.70 -7.01
N LEU A 189 21.56 4.76 -7.59
CA LEU A 189 21.88 6.14 -7.23
C LEU A 189 21.53 6.44 -5.77
N ILE A 190 20.34 6.04 -5.31
CA ILE A 190 19.94 6.29 -3.92
C ILE A 190 20.73 5.45 -2.93
N LEU A 191 21.08 4.20 -3.26
CA LEU A 191 21.97 3.38 -2.44
C LEU A 191 23.34 4.05 -2.30
N THR A 192 23.92 4.52 -3.40
CA THR A 192 25.21 5.22 -3.39
C THR A 192 25.15 6.46 -2.50
N ALA A 193 24.13 7.30 -2.66
CA ALA A 193 23.94 8.47 -1.80
C ALA A 193 23.79 8.10 -0.31
N ALA A 194 23.04 7.04 0.00
CA ALA A 194 22.88 6.58 1.37
C ALA A 194 24.17 6.03 1.98
N LEU A 195 24.99 5.30 1.20
CA LEU A 195 26.28 4.80 1.66
C LEU A 195 27.23 5.94 2.01
N PHE A 196 27.28 7.01 1.22
CA PHE A 196 28.08 8.19 1.53
C PHE A 196 27.56 8.95 2.74
N LEU A 197 26.25 9.09 2.91
CA LEU A 197 25.65 9.88 3.99
C LEU A 197 25.67 9.17 5.34
N VAL A 198 25.46 7.86 5.35
CA VAL A 198 25.24 7.07 6.58
C VAL A 198 26.47 6.23 6.95
N GLY A 199 27.09 5.62 5.94
CA GLY A 199 28.16 4.64 6.12
C GLY A 199 27.67 3.30 6.65
N ILE A 200 28.55 2.30 6.60
CA ILE A 200 28.23 0.91 7.00
C ILE A 200 28.72 0.56 8.40
N GLY A 201 29.12 1.55 9.20
CA GLY A 201 29.72 1.34 10.51
C GLY A 201 31.16 0.85 10.46
N LYS A 202 31.78 0.67 11.63
CA LYS A 202 33.18 0.23 11.78
C LYS A 202 33.22 -1.13 12.48
N ARG A 203 34.31 -1.88 12.29
CA ARG A 203 34.56 -3.11 13.08
C ARG A 203 34.77 -2.74 14.55
N GLY A 204 34.12 -3.47 15.45
CA GLY A 204 34.19 -3.19 16.88
C GLY A 204 33.15 -3.96 17.69
N PRO A 205 33.05 -3.67 18.99
CA PRO A 205 32.03 -4.28 19.86
C PRO A 205 30.63 -3.94 19.36
N SER A 206 29.71 -4.84 19.63
CA SER A 206 28.29 -4.67 19.23
C SER A 206 27.39 -5.02 20.42
N SER A 207 26.43 -4.17 20.69
CA SER A 207 25.43 -4.36 21.75
C SER A 207 24.43 -5.50 21.48
N ILE A 208 24.38 -6.03 20.25
CA ILE A 208 23.43 -7.06 19.87
C ILE A 208 24.12 -8.25 19.20
N SER A 209 23.67 -9.47 19.52
CA SER A 209 24.09 -10.67 18.80
C SER A 209 23.30 -10.85 17.51
N VAL A 210 23.89 -11.52 16.50
CA VAL A 210 23.21 -11.87 15.25
C VAL A 210 21.93 -12.66 15.53
N ARG A 211 22.00 -13.65 16.43
CA ARG A 211 20.84 -14.48 16.81
C ARG A 211 19.69 -13.63 17.36
N ALA A 212 19.97 -12.71 18.30
CA ALA A 212 18.95 -11.86 18.89
C ALA A 212 18.32 -10.91 17.83
N HIS A 213 19.13 -10.40 16.88
CA HIS A 213 18.63 -9.57 15.80
C HIS A 213 17.70 -10.34 14.85
N VAL A 214 18.11 -11.54 14.43
CA VAL A 214 17.30 -12.40 13.54
C VAL A 214 16.01 -12.85 14.23
N MET A 215 16.08 -13.27 15.50
CA MET A 215 14.89 -13.67 16.28
C MET A 215 13.86 -12.56 16.43
N PHE A 216 14.30 -11.31 16.46
CA PHE A 216 13.38 -10.17 16.42
C PHE A 216 12.86 -9.89 15.01
N ALA A 217 13.72 -9.96 13.99
CA ALA A 217 13.34 -9.64 12.61
C ALA A 217 12.36 -10.65 12.02
N LEU A 218 12.44 -11.93 12.39
CA LEU A 218 11.66 -13.02 11.80
C LEU A 218 10.13 -12.86 11.98
N PRO A 219 9.59 -12.60 13.18
CA PRO A 219 8.15 -12.34 13.36
C PRO A 219 7.67 -11.09 12.59
N VAL A 220 8.50 -10.04 12.56
CA VAL A 220 8.20 -8.82 11.79
C VAL A 220 8.13 -9.14 10.30
N LEU A 221 9.09 -9.92 9.79
CA LEU A 221 9.11 -10.36 8.39
C LEU A 221 7.85 -11.16 8.04
N LEU A 222 7.46 -12.11 8.89
CA LEU A 222 6.26 -12.91 8.69
C LEU A 222 4.99 -12.02 8.58
N GLY A 223 4.83 -11.09 9.50
CA GLY A 223 3.72 -10.12 9.45
C GLY A 223 3.74 -9.29 8.16
N GLN A 224 4.91 -8.84 7.72
CA GLN A 224 5.06 -8.08 6.47
C GLN A 224 4.82 -8.93 5.22
N VAL A 225 5.21 -10.21 5.22
CA VAL A 225 4.90 -11.14 4.11
C VAL A 225 3.40 -11.33 3.99
N LEU A 226 2.69 -11.60 5.09
CA LEU A 226 1.24 -11.74 5.08
C LEU A 226 0.54 -10.46 4.59
N PHE A 227 0.99 -9.30 5.06
CA PHE A 227 0.43 -8.03 4.65
C PHE A 227 0.65 -7.75 3.14
N ASN A 228 1.84 -8.03 2.61
CA ASN A 228 2.12 -7.85 1.18
C ASN A 228 1.41 -8.89 0.31
N LEU A 229 1.25 -10.12 0.79
CA LEU A 229 0.41 -11.12 0.11
C LEU A 229 -1.03 -10.64 0.03
N LEU A 230 -1.59 -10.07 1.11
CA LEU A 230 -2.95 -9.53 1.09
C LEU A 230 -3.14 -8.44 0.03
N LEU A 231 -2.10 -7.65 -0.26
CA LEU A 231 -2.16 -6.54 -1.21
C LEU A 231 -1.84 -6.91 -2.66
N GLN A 232 -1.20 -8.06 -2.90
CA GLN A 232 -0.64 -8.40 -4.22
C GLN A 232 -1.07 -9.78 -4.74
N ALA A 233 -1.61 -10.65 -3.88
CA ALA A 233 -1.93 -12.02 -4.26
C ALA A 233 -3.04 -12.07 -5.32
N ASP A 234 -4.02 -11.18 -5.22
CA ASP A 234 -5.14 -11.08 -6.14
C ASP A 234 -4.67 -10.79 -7.58
N LEU A 235 -3.80 -9.79 -7.77
CA LEU A 235 -3.24 -9.45 -9.08
C LEU A 235 -2.39 -10.60 -9.64
N THR A 236 -1.58 -11.24 -8.78
CA THR A 236 -0.72 -12.35 -9.19
C THR A 236 -1.55 -13.58 -9.59
N LEU A 237 -2.62 -13.89 -8.86
CA LEU A 237 -3.53 -14.98 -9.17
C LEU A 237 -4.40 -14.68 -10.40
N LEU A 238 -4.87 -13.42 -10.53
CA LEU A 238 -5.54 -12.98 -11.75
C LEU A 238 -4.65 -13.20 -12.96
N ARG A 239 -3.39 -12.76 -12.91
CA ARG A 239 -2.43 -12.99 -13.99
C ARG A 239 -2.35 -14.46 -14.38
N ARG A 240 -2.18 -15.36 -13.39
CA ARG A 240 -2.10 -16.80 -13.61
C ARG A 240 -3.35 -17.35 -14.30
N PHE A 241 -4.53 -17.05 -13.77
CA PHE A 241 -5.78 -17.60 -14.27
C PHE A 241 -6.20 -16.98 -15.62
N ALA A 242 -5.94 -15.69 -15.83
CA ALA A 242 -6.17 -15.03 -17.11
C ALA A 242 -5.28 -15.63 -18.22
N SER A 243 -4.00 -15.91 -17.92
CA SER A 243 -3.12 -16.60 -18.88
C SER A 243 -3.59 -18.01 -19.20
N GLN A 244 -4.05 -18.76 -18.18
CA GLN A 244 -4.60 -20.11 -18.41
C GLN A 244 -5.88 -20.06 -19.26
N ALA A 245 -6.76 -19.09 -19.01
CA ALA A 245 -7.98 -18.91 -19.78
C ALA A 245 -7.69 -18.48 -21.22
N ALA A 246 -6.69 -17.60 -21.46
CA ALA A 246 -6.24 -17.23 -22.80
C ALA A 246 -5.71 -18.44 -23.58
N ILE A 247 -4.82 -19.23 -22.97
CA ILE A 247 -4.26 -20.44 -23.58
C ILE A 247 -5.37 -21.45 -23.92
N ALA A 248 -6.37 -21.62 -23.04
CA ALA A 248 -7.50 -22.51 -23.26
C ALA A 248 -8.37 -22.09 -24.49
N GLN A 249 -8.31 -20.83 -24.89
CA GLN A 249 -8.95 -20.31 -26.11
C GLN A 249 -7.99 -20.26 -27.33
N GLY A 250 -6.80 -20.86 -27.23
CA GLY A 250 -5.81 -20.86 -28.30
C GLY A 250 -5.04 -19.55 -28.47
N LEU A 251 -5.14 -18.64 -27.50
CA LEU A 251 -4.44 -17.35 -27.52
C LEU A 251 -3.08 -17.48 -26.86
N ALA A 252 -2.18 -16.51 -27.15
CA ALA A 252 -0.93 -16.41 -26.41
C ALA A 252 -1.19 -15.99 -24.94
N ALA A 253 -0.36 -16.47 -24.01
CA ALA A 253 -0.47 -16.11 -22.60
C ALA A 253 -0.37 -14.59 -22.33
N ALA A 254 0.35 -13.87 -23.20
CA ALA A 254 0.48 -12.41 -23.14
C ALA A 254 -0.86 -11.68 -23.45
N ALA A 255 -1.83 -12.33 -24.09
CA ALA A 255 -3.16 -11.76 -24.32
C ALA A 255 -3.88 -11.40 -22.99
N ALA A 256 -3.41 -11.92 -21.86
CA ALA A 256 -3.91 -11.56 -20.54
C ALA A 256 -3.39 -10.19 -20.02
N ASP A 257 -2.38 -9.58 -20.65
CA ASP A 257 -1.77 -8.34 -20.18
C ASP A 257 -2.76 -7.16 -20.08
N PRO A 258 -3.64 -6.89 -21.06
CA PRO A 258 -4.62 -5.82 -20.95
C PRO A 258 -5.55 -5.98 -19.75
N LEU A 259 -6.01 -7.21 -19.46
CA LEU A 259 -6.84 -7.52 -18.30
C LEU A 259 -6.13 -7.22 -16.99
N VAL A 260 -4.87 -7.62 -16.89
CA VAL A 260 -4.04 -7.36 -15.69
C VAL A 260 -3.76 -5.86 -15.55
N GLY A 261 -3.48 -5.17 -16.66
CA GLY A 261 -3.30 -3.71 -16.70
C GLY A 261 -4.54 -2.96 -16.24
N ALA A 262 -5.71 -3.36 -16.73
CA ALA A 262 -7.00 -2.80 -16.31
C ALA A 262 -7.26 -3.04 -14.82
N TYR A 263 -7.00 -4.25 -14.31
CA TYR A 263 -7.14 -4.55 -12.89
C TYR A 263 -6.17 -3.73 -12.04
N ARG A 264 -4.93 -3.55 -12.47
CA ARG A 264 -3.98 -2.67 -11.79
C ARG A 264 -4.44 -1.22 -11.75
N ALA A 265 -5.07 -0.75 -12.83
CA ALA A 265 -5.69 0.58 -12.88
C ALA A 265 -6.83 0.72 -11.86
N THR A 266 -7.65 -0.33 -11.66
CA THR A 266 -8.70 -0.32 -10.64
C THR A 266 -8.11 -0.27 -9.23
N GLN A 267 -7.04 -1.01 -8.96
CA GLN A 267 -6.36 -0.99 -7.66
C GLN A 267 -5.86 0.41 -7.28
N LEU A 268 -5.42 1.23 -8.24
CA LEU A 268 -4.96 2.60 -7.95
C LEU A 268 -6.02 3.42 -7.23
N PHE A 269 -7.23 3.45 -7.77
CA PHE A 269 -8.34 4.21 -7.19
C PHE A 269 -8.89 3.56 -5.92
N SER A 270 -9.00 2.24 -5.91
CA SER A 270 -9.51 1.49 -4.77
C SER A 270 -8.64 1.68 -3.51
N PHE A 271 -7.34 1.89 -3.69
CA PHE A 271 -6.38 2.01 -2.59
C PHE A 271 -6.35 3.41 -1.94
N LEU A 272 -6.97 4.41 -2.55
CA LEU A 272 -6.98 5.81 -2.04
C LEU A 272 -7.54 5.93 -0.62
N PRO A 273 -8.64 5.25 -0.21
CA PRO A 273 -9.14 5.32 1.16
C PRO A 273 -8.09 4.90 2.19
N TYR A 274 -7.37 3.81 1.93
CA TYR A 274 -6.32 3.32 2.82
C TYR A 274 -5.16 4.32 2.95
N GLN A 275 -4.70 4.91 1.84
CA GLN A 275 -3.63 5.90 1.85
C GLN A 275 -4.00 7.14 2.67
N LEU A 276 -5.25 7.60 2.56
CA LEU A 276 -5.73 8.74 3.35
C LEU A 276 -5.78 8.41 4.85
N LEU A 277 -6.24 7.21 5.21
CA LEU A 277 -6.39 6.80 6.61
C LEU A 277 -5.08 6.48 7.31
N ILE A 278 -3.98 6.25 6.60
CA ILE A 278 -2.64 6.15 7.20
C ILE A 278 -2.32 7.39 8.06
N ALA A 279 -2.73 8.59 7.63
CA ALA A 279 -2.53 9.80 8.42
C ALA A 279 -3.28 9.75 9.78
N VAL A 280 -4.46 9.16 9.82
CA VAL A 280 -5.23 8.97 11.06
C VAL A 280 -4.50 8.01 12.00
N THR A 281 -3.90 6.94 11.47
CA THR A 281 -3.19 5.95 12.29
C THR A 281 -1.95 6.54 12.98
N PHE A 282 -1.24 7.45 12.33
CA PHE A 282 -0.08 8.13 12.93
C PHE A 282 -0.44 9.00 14.14
N ILE A 283 -1.66 9.54 14.18
CA ILE A 283 -2.14 10.33 15.32
C ILE A 283 -2.73 9.42 16.39
N LEU A 284 -3.51 8.43 15.98
CA LEU A 284 -4.25 7.54 16.88
C LEU A 284 -3.33 6.62 17.68
N PHE A 285 -2.28 6.06 17.04
CA PHE A 285 -1.36 5.11 17.68
C PHE A 285 -0.70 5.64 18.96
N PRO A 286 -0.02 6.80 18.98
CA PRO A 286 0.63 7.30 20.20
C PRO A 286 -0.38 7.70 21.29
N MET A 287 -1.57 8.19 20.92
CA MET A 287 -2.62 8.53 21.90
C MET A 287 -3.15 7.29 22.60
N LEU A 288 -3.42 6.23 21.85
CA LEU A 288 -3.86 4.95 22.39
C LEU A 288 -2.78 4.28 23.26
N ALA A 289 -1.54 4.25 22.77
CA ALA A 289 -0.42 3.65 23.51
C ALA A 289 -0.16 4.38 24.83
N ALA A 290 -0.30 5.71 24.89
CA ALA A 290 -0.23 6.49 26.10
C ALA A 290 -1.37 6.16 27.06
N ALA A 291 -2.63 6.22 26.62
CA ALA A 291 -3.78 5.91 27.45
C ALA A 291 -3.75 4.46 27.98
N ALA A 292 -3.31 3.51 27.15
CA ALA A 292 -3.18 2.10 27.56
C ALA A 292 -2.08 1.91 28.63
N ARG A 293 -0.95 2.61 28.50
CA ARG A 293 0.12 2.59 29.50
C ARG A 293 -0.33 3.17 30.83
N ASP A 294 -1.10 4.25 30.79
CA ASP A 294 -1.59 4.95 31.97
C ASP A 294 -2.81 4.24 32.62
N GLY A 295 -3.28 3.12 32.02
CA GLY A 295 -4.41 2.34 32.52
C GLY A 295 -5.78 3.00 32.32
N ASP A 296 -5.85 4.11 31.57
CA ASP A 296 -7.10 4.86 31.35
C ASP A 296 -7.99 4.17 30.28
N ARG A 297 -8.77 3.19 30.72
CA ARG A 297 -9.71 2.44 29.88
C ARG A 297 -10.76 3.35 29.22
N ALA A 298 -11.18 4.41 29.92
CA ALA A 298 -12.18 5.34 29.40
C ALA A 298 -11.62 6.17 28.22
N ALA A 299 -10.37 6.65 28.34
CA ALA A 299 -9.67 7.31 27.23
C ALA A 299 -9.42 6.37 26.07
N VAL A 300 -9.01 5.12 26.31
CA VAL A 300 -8.85 4.09 25.25
C VAL A 300 -10.16 3.91 24.49
N ALA A 301 -11.26 3.66 25.19
CA ALA A 301 -12.58 3.47 24.55
C ALA A 301 -13.02 4.71 23.76
N ARG A 302 -12.78 5.91 24.28
CA ARG A 302 -13.09 7.17 23.59
C ARG A 302 -12.25 7.34 22.31
N TYR A 303 -10.94 7.10 22.36
CA TYR A 303 -10.07 7.22 21.20
C TYR A 303 -10.39 6.18 20.12
N VAL A 304 -10.66 4.93 20.51
CA VAL A 304 -11.10 3.89 19.58
C VAL A 304 -12.38 4.29 18.87
N ARG A 305 -13.43 4.69 19.65
CA ARG A 305 -14.71 5.09 19.09
C ARG A 305 -14.59 6.26 18.11
N THR A 306 -13.86 7.30 18.51
CA THR A 306 -13.67 8.49 17.68
C THR A 306 -12.81 8.20 16.44
N GLY A 307 -11.72 7.44 16.59
CA GLY A 307 -10.82 7.09 15.49
C GLY A 307 -11.49 6.21 14.45
N VAL A 308 -12.22 5.16 14.90
CA VAL A 308 -12.94 4.27 13.97
C VAL A 308 -14.11 5.00 13.30
N ARG A 309 -14.86 5.84 14.03
CA ARG A 309 -15.91 6.70 13.47
C ARG A 309 -15.35 7.59 12.35
N LEU A 310 -14.27 8.29 12.61
CA LEU A 310 -13.60 9.14 11.61
C LEU A 310 -13.12 8.34 10.40
N ALA A 311 -12.56 7.17 10.63
CA ALA A 311 -12.13 6.26 9.57
C ALA A 311 -13.31 5.84 8.67
N MET A 312 -14.45 5.47 9.27
CA MET A 312 -15.65 5.09 8.52
C MET A 312 -16.20 6.24 7.68
N VAL A 313 -16.26 7.44 8.22
CA VAL A 313 -16.74 8.65 7.50
C VAL A 313 -15.82 8.98 6.32
N LEU A 314 -14.51 8.97 6.52
CA LEU A 314 -13.54 9.29 5.46
C LEU A 314 -13.46 8.17 4.40
N ALA A 315 -13.46 6.91 4.82
CA ALA A 315 -13.50 5.78 3.88
C ALA A 315 -14.79 5.80 3.06
N GLY A 316 -15.94 6.05 3.69
CA GLY A 316 -17.23 6.15 3.02
C GLY A 316 -17.28 7.26 1.96
N LEU A 317 -16.66 8.42 2.23
CA LEU A 317 -16.53 9.50 1.24
C LEU A 317 -15.76 9.04 0.00
N MET A 318 -14.60 8.42 0.21
CA MET A 318 -13.76 7.93 -0.89
C MET A 318 -14.46 6.81 -1.68
N VAL A 319 -15.08 5.87 -0.98
CA VAL A 319 -15.85 4.77 -1.59
C VAL A 319 -16.99 5.32 -2.43
N SER A 320 -17.75 6.30 -1.94
CA SER A 320 -18.88 6.90 -2.66
C SER A 320 -18.45 7.47 -4.02
N VAL A 321 -17.34 8.22 -4.03
CA VAL A 321 -16.81 8.83 -5.26
C VAL A 321 -16.25 7.75 -6.18
N THR A 322 -15.43 6.83 -5.64
CA THR A 322 -14.74 5.83 -6.46
C THR A 322 -15.70 4.79 -7.03
N ALA A 323 -16.65 4.29 -6.25
CA ALA A 323 -17.63 3.32 -6.71
C ALA A 323 -18.73 3.98 -7.57
N GLY A 324 -19.14 5.21 -7.26
CA GLY A 324 -20.17 5.93 -8.02
C GLY A 324 -19.70 6.40 -9.39
N LEU A 325 -18.40 6.62 -9.57
CA LEU A 325 -17.82 7.15 -10.81
C LEU A 325 -16.75 6.21 -11.39
N SER A 326 -16.85 4.91 -11.13
CA SER A 326 -15.79 3.93 -11.44
C SER A 326 -15.34 3.97 -12.90
N ASP A 327 -16.28 3.89 -13.86
CA ASP A 327 -15.99 3.91 -15.29
C ASP A 327 -15.36 5.24 -15.72
N ARG A 328 -15.87 6.37 -15.18
CA ARG A 328 -15.40 7.70 -15.53
C ARG A 328 -14.01 8.00 -14.99
N LEU A 329 -13.71 7.51 -13.79
CA LEU A 329 -12.37 7.65 -13.17
C LEU A 329 -11.33 6.85 -13.97
N LEU A 330 -11.66 5.63 -14.38
CA LEU A 330 -10.79 4.84 -15.26
C LEU A 330 -10.63 5.50 -16.63
N PHE A 331 -11.73 5.96 -17.24
CA PHE A 331 -11.68 6.68 -18.51
C PHE A 331 -10.84 7.96 -18.45
N LEU A 332 -10.96 8.72 -17.36
CA LEU A 332 -10.23 9.98 -17.15
C LEU A 332 -8.71 9.76 -17.22
N VAL A 333 -8.22 8.69 -16.59
CA VAL A 333 -6.77 8.47 -16.38
C VAL A 333 -6.20 7.47 -17.38
N PHE A 334 -6.89 6.34 -17.62
CA PHE A 334 -6.38 5.18 -18.35
C PHE A 334 -7.03 4.99 -19.74
N GLY A 335 -8.10 5.75 -20.07
CA GLY A 335 -8.77 5.65 -21.35
C GLY A 335 -9.93 4.66 -21.39
N GLN A 336 -10.51 4.52 -22.60
CA GLN A 336 -11.75 3.76 -22.80
C GLN A 336 -11.61 2.28 -22.51
N GLU A 337 -10.52 1.66 -22.92
CA GLU A 337 -10.29 0.23 -22.77
C GLU A 337 -10.27 -0.18 -21.29
N ALA A 338 -9.49 0.53 -20.47
CA ALA A 338 -9.44 0.27 -19.03
C ALA A 338 -10.79 0.52 -18.33
N SER A 339 -11.57 1.51 -18.81
CA SER A 339 -12.92 1.81 -18.32
C SER A 339 -13.88 0.64 -18.58
N VAL A 340 -13.91 0.13 -19.81
CA VAL A 340 -14.77 -0.99 -20.21
C VAL A 340 -14.40 -2.28 -19.46
N LEU A 341 -13.11 -2.58 -19.37
CA LEU A 341 -12.65 -3.81 -18.72
C LEU A 341 -12.78 -3.76 -17.19
N GLY A 342 -12.49 -2.61 -16.58
CA GLY A 342 -12.27 -2.50 -15.14
C GLY A 342 -13.40 -1.84 -14.33
N GLY A 343 -14.35 -1.16 -14.97
CA GLY A 343 -15.33 -0.30 -14.29
C GLY A 343 -16.12 -0.99 -13.18
N THR A 344 -16.78 -2.11 -13.49
CA THR A 344 -17.54 -2.89 -12.50
C THR A 344 -16.64 -3.48 -11.40
N SER A 345 -15.40 -3.85 -11.77
CA SER A 345 -14.43 -4.37 -10.80
C SER A 345 -13.93 -3.28 -9.86
N LEU A 346 -13.76 -2.05 -10.34
CA LEU A 346 -13.38 -0.91 -9.50
C LEU A 346 -14.45 -0.61 -8.46
N GLU A 347 -15.72 -0.69 -8.82
CA GLU A 347 -16.82 -0.47 -7.89
C GLU A 347 -16.74 -1.41 -6.67
N LEU A 348 -16.58 -2.71 -6.93
CA LEU A 348 -16.47 -3.71 -5.86
C LEU A 348 -15.19 -3.57 -5.05
N LEU A 349 -14.06 -3.33 -5.74
CA LEU A 349 -12.79 -3.11 -5.06
C LEU A 349 -12.80 -1.86 -4.21
N ALA A 350 -13.46 -0.78 -4.63
CA ALA A 350 -13.58 0.44 -3.81
C ALA A 350 -14.28 0.14 -2.48
N ILE A 351 -15.33 -0.67 -2.48
CA ILE A 351 -16.02 -1.10 -1.26
C ILE A 351 -15.10 -1.97 -0.40
N GLY A 352 -14.43 -2.97 -1.01
CA GLY A 352 -13.50 -3.85 -0.30
C GLY A 352 -12.34 -3.09 0.33
N PHE A 353 -11.69 -2.19 -0.42
CA PHE A 353 -10.59 -1.38 0.09
C PHE A 353 -11.04 -0.26 1.03
N GLY A 354 -12.28 0.19 0.97
CA GLY A 354 -12.91 0.99 2.01
C GLY A 354 -12.94 0.26 3.35
N GLY A 355 -13.34 -1.02 3.35
CA GLY A 355 -13.23 -1.92 4.49
C GLY A 355 -11.76 -2.09 4.95
N PHE A 356 -10.85 -2.34 4.00
CA PHE A 356 -9.42 -2.47 4.31
C PHE A 356 -8.80 -1.20 4.93
N ALA A 357 -9.26 -0.03 4.55
CA ALA A 357 -8.83 1.22 5.17
C ALA A 357 -9.24 1.27 6.66
N ILE A 358 -10.45 0.82 6.98
CA ILE A 358 -10.92 0.65 8.36
C ILE A 358 -10.13 -0.45 9.08
N PHE A 359 -9.84 -1.57 8.43
CA PHE A 359 -8.98 -2.64 8.94
C PHE A 359 -7.60 -2.10 9.35
N GLY A 360 -6.98 -1.23 8.56
CA GLY A 360 -5.71 -0.57 8.91
C GLY A 360 -5.78 0.24 10.21
N VAL A 361 -6.89 0.91 10.48
CA VAL A 361 -7.12 1.62 11.75
C VAL A 361 -7.34 0.63 12.90
N LEU A 362 -8.13 -0.43 12.68
CA LEU A 362 -8.39 -1.45 13.70
C LEU A 362 -7.13 -2.21 14.10
N THR A 363 -6.27 -2.57 13.15
CA THR A 363 -4.97 -3.22 13.43
C THR A 363 -4.01 -2.27 14.16
N THR A 364 -4.07 -0.96 13.87
CA THR A 364 -3.35 0.06 14.63
C THR A 364 -3.81 0.10 16.09
N VAL A 365 -5.11 -0.02 16.35
CA VAL A 365 -5.66 -0.13 17.71
C VAL A 365 -5.12 -1.38 18.39
N LEU A 366 -5.22 -2.55 17.77
CA LEU A 366 -4.73 -3.82 18.33
C LEU A 366 -3.24 -3.73 18.69
N ASN A 367 -2.41 -3.22 17.77
CA ASN A 367 -0.98 -3.08 17.98
C ASN A 367 -0.64 -2.09 19.11
N SER A 368 -1.39 -0.98 19.25
CA SER A 368 -1.20 -0.04 20.36
C SER A 368 -1.60 -0.59 21.72
N LEU A 369 -2.49 -1.58 21.74
CA LEU A 369 -2.92 -2.31 22.95
C LEU A 369 -2.10 -3.59 23.18
N LYS A 370 -1.00 -3.83 22.43
CA LYS A 370 -0.12 -5.02 22.50
C LYS A 370 -0.79 -6.33 22.08
N HIS A 371 -1.73 -6.25 21.15
CA HIS A 371 -2.44 -7.37 20.55
C HIS A 371 -1.91 -7.67 19.13
N GLU A 372 -0.58 -7.69 18.94
CA GLU A 372 0.04 -7.91 17.61
C GLU A 372 -0.24 -9.32 17.07
N ARG A 373 -0.40 -10.31 17.96
CA ARG A 373 -0.71 -11.68 17.57
C ARG A 373 -2.05 -11.78 16.86
N GLU A 374 -3.06 -11.11 17.38
CA GLU A 374 -4.39 -11.04 16.78
C GLU A 374 -4.34 -10.37 15.42
N THR A 375 -3.54 -9.32 15.25
CA THR A 375 -3.31 -8.66 13.95
C THR A 375 -2.74 -9.65 12.92
N VAL A 376 -1.74 -10.45 13.30
CA VAL A 376 -1.16 -11.47 12.41
C VAL A 376 -2.18 -12.53 12.04
N ILE A 377 -2.95 -13.05 13.01
CA ILE A 377 -3.99 -14.06 12.79
C ILE A 377 -5.05 -13.54 11.79
N VAL A 378 -5.58 -12.34 12.03
CA VAL A 378 -6.62 -11.77 11.16
C VAL A 378 -6.09 -11.55 9.75
N THR A 379 -4.85 -11.08 9.61
CA THR A 379 -4.22 -10.89 8.30
C THR A 379 -4.00 -12.23 7.59
N ALA A 380 -3.56 -13.28 8.31
CA ALA A 380 -3.40 -14.63 7.74
C ALA A 380 -4.73 -15.22 7.27
N VAL A 381 -5.79 -15.08 8.06
CA VAL A 381 -7.15 -15.51 7.67
C VAL A 381 -7.60 -14.78 6.41
N ALA A 382 -7.39 -13.46 6.34
CA ALA A 382 -7.74 -12.66 5.17
C ALA A 382 -7.01 -13.13 3.90
N VAL A 383 -5.69 -13.32 3.98
CA VAL A 383 -4.88 -13.84 2.85
C VAL A 383 -5.38 -15.20 2.40
N THR A 384 -5.58 -16.12 3.34
CA THR A 384 -6.07 -17.48 3.04
C THR A 384 -7.42 -17.43 2.33
N LEU A 385 -8.32 -16.57 2.79
CA LEU A 385 -9.64 -16.43 2.20
C LEU A 385 -9.58 -15.82 0.79
N VAL A 386 -8.79 -14.74 0.58
CA VAL A 386 -8.60 -14.15 -0.76
C VAL A 386 -8.05 -15.20 -1.73
N VAL A 387 -6.98 -15.92 -1.33
CA VAL A 387 -6.38 -16.97 -2.16
C VAL A 387 -7.38 -18.06 -2.46
N ALA A 388 -8.08 -18.60 -1.46
CA ALA A 388 -9.06 -19.66 -1.61
C ALA A 388 -10.22 -19.25 -2.53
N LEU A 389 -10.77 -18.04 -2.34
CA LEU A 389 -11.84 -17.52 -3.19
C LEU A 389 -11.38 -17.27 -4.63
N CYS A 390 -10.15 -16.78 -4.84
CA CYS A 390 -9.57 -16.66 -6.17
C CYS A 390 -9.44 -18.05 -6.85
N TYR A 391 -8.96 -19.05 -6.13
CA TYR A 391 -8.90 -20.41 -6.68
C TYR A 391 -10.27 -21.00 -6.98
N TRP A 392 -11.25 -20.75 -6.15
CA TRP A 392 -12.60 -21.27 -6.34
C TRP A 392 -13.37 -20.55 -7.43
N ARG A 393 -13.27 -19.20 -7.50
CA ARG A 393 -14.16 -18.40 -8.33
C ARG A 393 -13.52 -17.94 -9.65
N VAL A 394 -12.19 -17.69 -9.67
CA VAL A 394 -11.47 -17.16 -10.83
C VAL A 394 -10.90 -18.27 -11.69
N ARG A 395 -10.44 -19.38 -11.09
CA ARG A 395 -9.94 -20.53 -11.83
C ARG A 395 -11.06 -21.14 -12.68
N GLY A 396 -10.83 -21.22 -13.99
CA GLY A 396 -11.83 -21.77 -14.94
C GLY A 396 -12.87 -20.75 -15.41
N ALA A 397 -12.76 -19.49 -15.02
CA ALA A 397 -13.57 -18.42 -15.58
C ALA A 397 -13.20 -18.19 -17.06
N PRO A 398 -14.16 -17.77 -17.91
CA PRO A 398 -13.89 -17.46 -19.32
C PRO A 398 -12.91 -16.29 -19.45
N PHE A 399 -12.18 -16.26 -20.58
CA PHE A 399 -11.23 -15.19 -20.88
C PHE A 399 -11.96 -13.93 -21.32
N ASP A 400 -12.52 -13.22 -20.37
CA ASP A 400 -13.22 -11.94 -20.56
C ASP A 400 -13.14 -11.08 -19.28
N GLN A 401 -13.85 -9.97 -19.25
CA GLN A 401 -13.93 -9.06 -18.09
C GLN A 401 -14.44 -9.72 -16.77
N ARG A 402 -15.08 -10.90 -16.84
CA ARG A 402 -15.54 -11.62 -15.64
C ARG A 402 -14.39 -12.08 -14.77
N LEU A 403 -13.19 -12.31 -15.36
CA LEU A 403 -11.98 -12.61 -14.58
C LEU A 403 -11.65 -11.48 -13.60
N LEU A 404 -11.75 -10.22 -14.05
CA LEU A 404 -11.52 -9.05 -13.19
C LEU A 404 -12.60 -8.96 -12.11
N LEU A 405 -13.86 -9.14 -12.51
CA LEU A 405 -15.01 -9.07 -11.61
C LEU A 405 -14.91 -10.13 -10.50
N TYR A 406 -14.62 -11.38 -10.85
CA TYR A 406 -14.50 -12.46 -9.88
C TYR A 406 -13.29 -12.27 -8.95
N THR A 407 -12.19 -11.76 -9.47
CA THR A 407 -11.03 -11.40 -8.65
C THR A 407 -11.37 -10.27 -7.67
N ALA A 408 -12.07 -9.24 -8.14
CA ALA A 408 -12.54 -8.14 -7.30
C ALA A 408 -13.50 -8.62 -6.20
N GLN A 409 -14.42 -9.54 -6.52
CA GLN A 409 -15.33 -10.16 -5.54
C GLN A 409 -14.55 -10.95 -4.48
N ALA A 410 -13.59 -11.78 -4.90
CA ALA A 410 -12.77 -12.57 -3.99
C ALA A 410 -11.96 -11.68 -3.04
N THR A 411 -11.32 -10.64 -3.59
CA THR A 411 -10.54 -9.67 -2.80
C THR A 411 -11.42 -8.89 -1.84
N ALA A 412 -12.54 -8.32 -2.33
CA ALA A 412 -13.45 -7.54 -1.48
C ALA A 412 -14.03 -8.39 -0.34
N ALA A 413 -14.43 -9.64 -0.61
CA ALA A 413 -14.92 -10.55 0.42
C ALA A 413 -13.85 -10.85 1.49
N GLY A 414 -12.61 -11.14 1.07
CA GLY A 414 -11.49 -11.37 1.99
C GLY A 414 -11.18 -10.16 2.86
N LEU A 415 -11.13 -8.96 2.27
CA LEU A 415 -10.90 -7.71 2.99
C LEU A 415 -12.05 -7.38 3.96
N PHE A 416 -13.28 -7.70 3.57
CA PHE A 416 -14.44 -7.50 4.44
C PHE A 416 -14.39 -8.42 5.67
N VAL A 417 -14.09 -9.71 5.48
CA VAL A 417 -13.92 -10.66 6.60
C VAL A 417 -12.76 -10.24 7.50
N ALA A 418 -11.65 -9.76 6.93
CA ALA A 418 -10.53 -9.20 7.69
C ALA A 418 -11.00 -8.05 8.60
N THR A 419 -11.77 -7.12 8.04
CA THR A 419 -12.28 -5.95 8.76
C THR A 419 -13.22 -6.36 9.91
N LEU A 420 -14.15 -7.28 9.66
CA LEU A 420 -15.06 -7.79 10.69
C LEU A 420 -14.31 -8.53 11.79
N SER A 421 -13.33 -9.36 11.42
CA SER A 421 -12.52 -10.10 12.39
C SER A 421 -11.68 -9.16 13.25
N ALA A 422 -11.07 -8.13 12.64
CA ALA A 422 -10.32 -7.10 13.38
C ALA A 422 -11.24 -6.30 14.32
N ALA A 423 -12.45 -5.95 13.87
CA ALA A 423 -13.45 -5.25 14.69
C ALA A 423 -13.87 -6.10 15.91
N PHE A 424 -14.04 -7.41 15.73
CA PHE A 424 -14.32 -8.33 16.82
C PHE A 424 -13.20 -8.35 17.88
N PHE A 425 -11.92 -8.46 17.45
CA PHE A 425 -10.81 -8.44 18.39
C PHE A 425 -10.63 -7.08 19.07
N VAL A 426 -10.84 -5.96 18.36
CA VAL A 426 -10.85 -4.62 18.96
C VAL A 426 -11.96 -4.49 19.99
N TYR A 427 -13.17 -4.99 19.71
CA TYR A 427 -14.25 -5.00 20.68
C TYR A 427 -13.88 -5.78 21.95
N ARG A 428 -13.27 -6.94 21.82
CA ARG A 428 -12.79 -7.73 22.96
C ARG A 428 -11.68 -7.01 23.76
N ALA A 429 -10.78 -6.28 23.08
CA ALA A 429 -9.65 -5.61 23.74
C ALA A 429 -10.03 -4.27 24.37
N ALA A 430 -10.90 -3.48 23.74
CA ALA A 430 -11.24 -2.12 24.13
C ALA A 430 -12.70 -1.94 24.63
N GLY A 431 -13.54 -2.96 24.55
CA GLY A 431 -14.95 -2.92 24.93
C GLY A 431 -15.83 -2.09 23.98
N THR A 432 -15.28 -1.59 22.89
CA THR A 432 -16.00 -0.75 21.92
C THR A 432 -15.32 -0.78 20.55
N VAL A 433 -16.04 -0.43 19.48
CA VAL A 433 -15.48 -0.20 18.14
C VAL A 433 -15.95 1.15 17.61
N ALA A 434 -17.17 1.19 17.08
CA ALA A 434 -17.82 2.40 16.60
C ALA A 434 -19.28 2.41 17.03
N PRO A 435 -19.94 3.58 17.08
CA PRO A 435 -21.37 3.63 17.32
C PRO A 435 -22.13 2.88 16.20
N PRO A 436 -23.09 1.99 16.48
CA PRO A 436 -23.82 1.26 15.45
C PRO A 436 -24.54 2.18 14.45
N LEU A 437 -25.09 3.29 14.95
CA LEU A 437 -25.74 4.30 14.13
C LEU A 437 -24.79 4.93 13.10
N THR A 438 -23.50 5.10 13.41
CA THR A 438 -22.50 5.57 12.46
C THR A 438 -22.39 4.63 11.26
N LEU A 439 -22.36 3.31 11.50
CA LEU A 439 -22.30 2.32 10.42
C LEU A 439 -23.52 2.45 9.49
N VAL A 440 -24.73 2.51 10.04
CA VAL A 440 -25.96 2.64 9.26
C VAL A 440 -25.98 3.93 8.45
N ARG A 441 -25.61 5.06 9.06
CA ARG A 441 -25.59 6.37 8.40
C ARG A 441 -24.56 6.45 7.30
N VAL A 442 -23.36 5.92 7.53
CA VAL A 442 -22.28 5.85 6.52
C VAL A 442 -22.70 4.95 5.37
N LEU A 443 -23.24 3.76 5.62
CA LEU A 443 -23.72 2.88 4.56
C LEU A 443 -24.85 3.50 3.75
N LEU A 444 -25.80 4.18 4.39
CA LEU A 444 -26.85 4.93 3.72
C LEU A 444 -26.25 6.04 2.83
N GLY A 445 -25.31 6.81 3.38
CA GLY A 445 -24.61 7.86 2.64
C GLY A 445 -23.86 7.31 1.42
N VAL A 446 -23.12 6.21 1.60
CA VAL A 446 -22.41 5.54 0.50
C VAL A 446 -23.39 5.03 -0.56
N GLY A 447 -24.46 4.34 -0.16
CA GLY A 447 -25.44 3.80 -1.08
C GLY A 447 -26.11 4.88 -1.94
N VAL A 448 -26.62 5.95 -1.32
CA VAL A 448 -27.29 7.05 -2.05
C VAL A 448 -26.29 7.81 -2.93
N ALA A 449 -25.11 8.18 -2.42
CA ALA A 449 -24.13 8.92 -3.18
C ALA A 449 -23.55 8.11 -4.37
N THR A 450 -23.31 6.80 -4.17
CA THR A 450 -22.88 5.89 -5.24
C THR A 450 -23.96 5.78 -6.33
N THR A 451 -25.24 5.61 -5.94
CA THR A 451 -26.35 5.56 -6.88
C THR A 451 -26.47 6.87 -7.65
N LEU A 452 -26.35 8.02 -6.98
CA LEU A 452 -26.33 9.33 -7.66
C LEU A 452 -25.20 9.37 -8.69
N GLY A 453 -23.99 8.96 -8.32
CA GLY A 453 -22.85 8.92 -9.25
C GLY A 453 -23.12 8.09 -10.49
N ARG A 454 -23.79 6.94 -10.38
CA ARG A 454 -24.11 6.05 -11.49
C ARG A 454 -25.14 6.62 -12.47
N ILE A 455 -26.18 7.30 -11.96
CA ILE A 455 -27.25 7.86 -12.81
C ILE A 455 -26.87 9.16 -13.51
N LEU A 456 -25.74 9.79 -13.14
CA LEU A 456 -25.24 10.97 -13.85
C LEU A 456 -24.98 10.62 -15.33
N PRO A 457 -25.25 11.53 -16.28
CA PRO A 457 -25.02 11.27 -17.69
C PRO A 457 -23.55 11.05 -18.03
N GLN A 458 -23.29 10.31 -19.11
CA GLN A 458 -21.93 10.15 -19.64
C GLN A 458 -21.38 11.52 -20.01
N ALA A 459 -20.20 11.85 -19.51
CA ALA A 459 -19.58 13.16 -19.71
C ALA A 459 -18.08 13.01 -20.00
N GLY A 460 -17.53 14.02 -20.69
CA GLY A 460 -16.10 14.05 -21.00
C GLY A 460 -15.21 14.21 -19.78
N LYS A 461 -13.91 14.08 -20.00
CA LYS A 461 -12.88 14.08 -18.93
C LYS A 461 -12.93 15.31 -18.02
N ILE A 462 -13.29 16.48 -18.58
CA ILE A 462 -13.34 17.76 -17.82
C ILE A 462 -14.48 17.78 -16.79
N VAL A 463 -15.59 17.09 -17.04
CA VAL A 463 -16.77 17.08 -16.17
C VAL A 463 -16.63 16.05 -15.02
N THR A 464 -15.80 15.02 -15.20
CA THR A 464 -15.60 13.98 -14.18
C THR A 464 -15.20 14.54 -12.80
N PRO A 465 -14.27 15.50 -12.66
CA PRO A 465 -13.97 16.13 -11.36
C PRO A 465 -15.16 16.87 -10.75
N VAL A 466 -16.00 17.48 -11.57
CA VAL A 466 -17.22 18.16 -11.11
C VAL A 466 -18.20 17.13 -10.53
N TYR A 467 -18.39 16.02 -11.23
CA TYR A 467 -19.20 14.93 -10.71
C TYR A 467 -18.64 14.31 -9.43
N ALA A 468 -17.33 14.18 -9.33
CA ALA A 468 -16.69 13.74 -8.09
C ALA A 468 -17.00 14.66 -6.91
N ALA A 469 -16.94 15.99 -7.14
CA ALA A 469 -17.33 16.97 -6.14
C ALA A 469 -18.82 16.90 -5.78
N LEU A 470 -19.69 16.67 -6.77
CA LEU A 470 -21.14 16.53 -6.56
C LEU A 470 -21.47 15.27 -5.72
N VAL A 471 -20.88 14.12 -6.05
CA VAL A 471 -21.06 12.86 -5.29
C VAL A 471 -20.53 13.01 -3.87
N ALA A 472 -19.35 13.64 -3.71
CA ALA A 472 -18.77 13.93 -2.40
C ALA A 472 -19.69 14.84 -1.56
N LEU A 473 -20.23 15.91 -2.19
CA LEU A 473 -21.16 16.81 -1.53
C LEU A 473 -22.45 16.11 -1.12
N ALA A 474 -23.03 15.27 -1.99
CA ALA A 474 -24.22 14.49 -1.67
C ALA A 474 -23.99 13.58 -0.47
N TYR A 475 -22.86 12.87 -0.41
CA TYR A 475 -22.48 12.06 0.74
C TYR A 475 -22.41 12.89 2.03
N VAL A 476 -21.71 14.03 2.01
CA VAL A 476 -21.59 14.92 3.17
C VAL A 476 -22.95 15.46 3.62
N LEU A 477 -23.80 15.86 2.67
CA LEU A 477 -25.17 16.32 2.98
C LEU A 477 -26.00 15.25 3.66
N ILE A 478 -25.92 13.99 3.22
CA ILE A 478 -26.62 12.88 3.87
C ILE A 478 -26.11 12.69 5.30
N LEU A 479 -24.79 12.76 5.54
CA LEU A 479 -24.26 12.66 6.89
C LEU A 479 -24.65 13.85 7.78
N LEU A 480 -24.85 15.04 7.23
CA LEU A 480 -25.37 16.20 7.96
C LEU A 480 -26.85 16.01 8.30
N VAL A 481 -27.69 15.58 7.35
CA VAL A 481 -29.12 15.34 7.55
C VAL A 481 -29.35 14.22 8.58
N THR A 482 -28.54 13.16 8.51
CA THR A 482 -28.61 12.04 9.46
C THR A 482 -27.96 12.37 10.81
N ARG A 483 -27.42 13.59 10.99
CA ARG A 483 -26.72 14.05 12.21
C ARG A 483 -25.52 13.19 12.58
N GLU A 484 -24.85 12.57 11.58
CA GLU A 484 -23.56 11.93 11.82
C GLU A 484 -22.45 12.96 11.96
N LEU A 485 -22.47 14.01 11.12
CA LEU A 485 -21.62 15.18 11.28
C LEU A 485 -22.39 16.25 12.08
N ALA A 486 -21.92 16.52 13.30
CA ALA A 486 -22.51 17.55 14.14
C ALA A 486 -21.89 18.94 13.86
N ALA A 487 -22.61 19.99 14.25
CA ALA A 487 -22.11 21.36 14.12
C ALA A 487 -20.75 21.57 14.85
N ALA A 488 -20.49 20.84 15.92
CA ALA A 488 -19.23 20.84 16.65
C ALA A 488 -18.06 20.27 15.81
N ASP A 489 -18.30 19.25 14.99
CA ASP A 489 -17.29 18.67 14.08
C ASP A 489 -16.91 19.70 12.99
N LEU A 490 -17.92 20.40 12.45
CA LEU A 490 -17.73 21.49 11.47
C LEU A 490 -17.02 22.71 12.08
N ALA A 491 -17.34 23.06 13.32
CA ALA A 491 -16.66 24.14 14.03
C ALA A 491 -15.17 23.84 14.25
N THR A 492 -14.85 22.57 14.57
CA THR A 492 -13.46 22.11 14.72
C THR A 492 -12.70 22.20 13.38
N LEU A 493 -13.31 21.79 12.28
CA LEU A 493 -12.73 21.91 10.94
C LEU A 493 -12.51 23.38 10.54
N ARG A 494 -13.47 24.25 10.82
CA ARG A 494 -13.35 25.70 10.58
C ARG A 494 -12.24 26.34 11.41
N ALA A 495 -12.10 25.96 12.67
CA ALA A 495 -11.04 26.46 13.55
C ALA A 495 -9.64 26.04 13.07
N VAL A 496 -9.50 24.83 12.56
CA VAL A 496 -8.25 24.34 11.96
C VAL A 496 -7.93 25.08 10.66
N ALA A 497 -8.93 25.32 9.81
CA ALA A 497 -8.77 26.08 8.56
C ALA A 497 -8.41 27.55 8.82
N ALA A 498 -9.05 28.20 9.80
CA ALA A 498 -8.79 29.58 10.17
C ALA A 498 -7.37 29.80 10.74
N LYS A 499 -6.85 28.83 11.53
CA LYS A 499 -5.45 28.87 12.01
C LYS A 499 -4.40 28.75 10.91
N ARG A 500 -4.75 28.21 9.74
CA ARG A 500 -3.85 28.18 8.56
C ARG A 500 -3.83 29.49 7.77
N GLY A 501 -4.88 30.29 7.83
CA GLY A 501 -4.95 31.58 7.15
C GLY A 501 -4.29 32.74 7.92
N SER A 502 -3.87 32.51 9.18
CA SER A 502 -3.24 33.54 10.06
C SER A 502 -1.73 33.27 10.27
N ARG A 503 -1.11 32.44 9.49
CA ARG A 503 0.33 32.21 9.39
C ARG A 503 0.78 32.38 7.93
#